data_87edd7ac2f4e5347ff088333a44ed921
#
_entry.id   87edd7ac2f4e5347ff088333a44ed921
#
_cell.length_a   1.000
_cell.length_b   1.000
_cell.length_c   1.000
_cell.angle_alpha   90.00
_cell.angle_beta   90.00
_cell.angle_gamma   90.00
#
_symmetry.space_group_name_H-M   'P 1'
#
loop_
_entity.id
_entity.type
_entity.pdbx_description
1 polymer ?
#
loop_
_entity_poly.entity_id
_entity_poly.type
_entity_poly.pdbx_seq_one_letter_code
_entity_poly.pdbx_strand_id
1 'polypeptide(L)'
;MSKTIVVKLGGSLVSPSNEKLFDFNYLKDLKKILLPLFDKGYKFFFILGGGSLMRMYRDQAREAGITKDNDLHWIGTTVNVLHAQIFRAFFSEFADEEIIKFEDYYQEGPINIEKSIKAGGGGRPGHSGDVDAVRVALKSNADYILSLKNIDYIYTADPKFFPEATPINQLNWDEYMEIIGNPSKHLRVGISLSIQLLQKWPKRIN
;
A
#
# COMPACT_ATOMS: atom_id res chain seq x y z
N MET A 1 14.91 -16.60 -12.73
CA MET A 1 15.31 -15.19 -12.63
C MET A 1 14.66 -14.61 -11.38
N SER A 2 15.40 -13.83 -10.59
CA SER A 2 14.87 -13.09 -9.46
C SER A 2 13.87 -12.03 -9.94
N LYS A 3 12.89 -11.70 -9.12
CA LYS A 3 11.85 -10.71 -9.43
C LYS A 3 11.85 -9.59 -8.40
N THR A 4 11.58 -8.37 -8.84
CA THR A 4 11.31 -7.23 -7.98
C THR A 4 9.81 -6.99 -7.92
N ILE A 5 9.26 -6.97 -6.72
CA ILE A 5 7.82 -6.91 -6.48
C ILE A 5 7.53 -5.74 -5.52
N VAL A 6 6.62 -4.87 -5.90
CA VAL A 6 6.06 -3.88 -4.99
C VAL A 6 4.79 -4.42 -4.37
N VAL A 7 4.71 -4.41 -3.06
CA VAL A 7 3.54 -4.87 -2.30
C VAL A 7 2.91 -3.68 -1.58
N LYS A 8 1.73 -3.25 -2.02
CA LYS A 8 0.91 -2.34 -1.25
C LYS A 8 0.19 -3.15 -0.17
N LEU A 9 0.59 -2.95 1.08
CA LEU A 9 0.02 -3.66 2.22
C LEU A 9 -1.04 -2.80 2.89
N GLY A 10 -2.30 -3.20 2.73
CA GLY A 10 -3.45 -2.47 3.25
C GLY A 10 -3.41 -2.31 4.76
N GLY A 11 -3.68 -1.11 5.25
CA GLY A 11 -3.62 -0.82 6.67
C GLY A 11 -4.51 -1.72 7.54
N SER A 12 -5.67 -2.14 7.04
CA SER A 12 -6.56 -3.06 7.76
C SER A 12 -6.01 -4.48 7.96
N LEU A 13 -4.94 -4.85 7.25
CA LEU A 13 -4.25 -6.13 7.46
C LEU A 13 -3.23 -6.03 8.60
N VAL A 14 -2.57 -4.90 8.74
CA VAL A 14 -1.52 -4.68 9.75
C VAL A 14 -2.02 -3.99 11.01
N SER A 15 -3.09 -3.20 10.92
CA SER A 15 -3.75 -2.48 12.01
C SER A 15 -5.27 -2.66 11.89
N PRO A 16 -5.80 -3.85 12.24
CA PRO A 16 -7.18 -4.24 11.95
C PRO A 16 -8.23 -3.56 12.84
N SER A 17 -7.93 -3.30 14.10
CA SER A 17 -8.86 -2.70 15.06
C SER A 17 -8.15 -1.82 16.08
N ASN A 18 -8.91 -1.10 16.91
CA ASN A 18 -8.37 -0.26 17.98
C ASN A 18 -7.80 -1.08 19.15
N GLU A 19 -8.21 -2.32 19.32
CA GLU A 19 -7.65 -3.26 20.29
C GLU A 19 -6.38 -3.92 19.78
N LYS A 20 -6.24 -4.01 18.45
CA LYS A 20 -5.08 -4.60 17.79
C LYS A 20 -4.43 -3.59 16.86
N LEU A 21 -3.71 -2.66 17.45
CA LEU A 21 -3.07 -1.52 16.75
C LEU A 21 -2.03 -1.94 15.72
N PHE A 22 -1.40 -3.12 15.91
CA PHE A 22 -0.50 -3.73 14.93
C PHE A 22 -0.53 -5.26 15.06
N ASP A 23 -0.71 -5.96 13.93
CA ASP A 23 -0.83 -7.42 13.89
C ASP A 23 0.50 -8.12 13.64
N PHE A 24 1.24 -8.41 14.69
CA PHE A 24 2.49 -9.15 14.60
C PHE A 24 2.31 -10.62 14.20
N ASN A 25 1.15 -11.23 14.44
CA ASN A 25 0.89 -12.60 13.98
C ASN A 25 0.76 -12.65 12.47
N TYR A 26 0.07 -11.66 11.87
CA TYR A 26 0.05 -11.49 10.43
C TYR A 26 1.46 -11.38 9.84
N LEU A 27 2.37 -10.61 10.47
CA LEU A 27 3.75 -10.49 10.00
C LEU A 27 4.54 -11.80 10.14
N LYS A 28 4.29 -12.59 11.20
CA LYS A 28 4.92 -13.92 11.36
C LYS A 28 4.51 -14.85 10.22
N ASP A 29 3.24 -14.84 9.83
CA ASP A 29 2.75 -15.69 8.74
C ASP A 29 3.26 -15.19 7.38
N LEU A 30 3.29 -13.87 7.17
CA LEU A 30 3.91 -13.26 5.99
C LEU A 30 5.40 -13.63 5.89
N LYS A 31 6.14 -13.61 7.01
CA LYS A 31 7.57 -14.01 7.03
C LYS A 31 7.78 -15.44 6.54
N LYS A 32 6.92 -16.38 6.96
CA LYS A 32 6.99 -17.78 6.49
C LYS A 32 6.84 -17.90 4.96
N ILE A 33 5.96 -17.07 4.38
CA ILE A 33 5.74 -17.04 2.92
C ILE A 33 6.93 -16.42 2.19
N LEU A 34 7.53 -15.37 2.77
CA LEU A 34 8.60 -14.62 2.12
C LEU A 34 9.97 -15.31 2.17
N LEU A 35 10.29 -16.03 3.25
CA LEU A 35 11.59 -16.67 3.43
C LEU A 35 12.06 -17.49 2.23
N PRO A 36 11.28 -18.44 1.67
CA PRO A 36 11.71 -19.22 0.52
C PRO A 36 11.84 -18.39 -0.77
N LEU A 37 11.27 -17.18 -0.82
CA LEU A 37 11.41 -16.26 -1.94
C LEU A 37 12.70 -15.44 -1.82
N PHE A 38 13.13 -15.10 -0.60
CA PHE A 38 14.43 -14.44 -0.36
C PHE A 38 15.57 -15.33 -0.81
N ASP A 39 15.52 -16.64 -0.50
CA ASP A 39 16.53 -17.62 -0.94
C ASP A 39 16.61 -17.71 -2.49
N LYS A 40 15.52 -17.41 -3.19
CA LYS A 40 15.47 -17.34 -4.65
C LYS A 40 15.88 -15.97 -5.21
N GLY A 41 16.30 -15.03 -4.35
CA GLY A 41 16.78 -13.70 -4.72
C GLY A 41 15.66 -12.69 -5.05
N TYR A 42 14.41 -12.97 -4.69
CA TYR A 42 13.32 -12.00 -4.88
C TYR A 42 13.53 -10.76 -3.99
N LYS A 43 13.17 -9.58 -4.53
CA LYS A 43 13.23 -8.29 -3.87
C LYS A 43 11.81 -7.74 -3.69
N PHE A 44 11.53 -7.16 -2.52
CA PHE A 44 10.20 -6.65 -2.19
C PHE A 44 10.25 -5.23 -1.66
N PHE A 45 9.47 -4.35 -2.26
CA PHE A 45 9.15 -3.04 -1.70
C PHE A 45 7.77 -3.10 -1.06
N PHE A 46 7.67 -2.84 0.25
CA PHE A 46 6.39 -2.83 0.96
C PHE A 46 5.93 -1.41 1.23
N ILE A 47 4.75 -1.04 0.73
CA ILE A 47 4.10 0.26 0.99
C ILE A 47 2.97 0.06 1.98
N LEU A 48 3.18 0.54 3.21
CA LEU A 48 2.31 0.29 4.35
C LEU A 48 1.16 1.30 4.44
N GLY A 49 -0.03 0.83 4.79
CA GLY A 49 -1.19 1.67 5.12
C GLY A 49 -1.40 1.83 6.63
N GLY A 50 -2.18 2.82 7.06
CA GLY A 50 -2.34 3.21 8.46
C GLY A 50 -3.44 2.47 9.24
N GLY A 51 -4.39 1.83 8.55
CA GLY A 51 -5.43 1.00 9.18
C GLY A 51 -6.32 1.71 10.21
N SER A 52 -6.69 1.00 11.28
CA SER A 52 -7.54 1.54 12.35
C SER A 52 -6.82 2.61 13.17
N LEU A 53 -5.52 2.45 13.42
CA LEU A 53 -4.72 3.44 14.16
C LEU A 53 -4.76 4.81 13.47
N MET A 54 -4.59 4.85 12.15
CA MET A 54 -4.69 6.09 11.38
C MET A 54 -6.08 6.72 11.50
N ARG A 55 -7.14 5.92 11.37
CA ARG A 55 -8.52 6.42 11.50
C ARG A 55 -8.76 6.98 12.88
N MET A 56 -8.37 6.25 13.92
CA MET A 56 -8.50 6.67 15.32
C MET A 56 -7.86 8.04 15.56
N TYR A 57 -6.61 8.25 15.16
CA TYR A 57 -5.94 9.55 15.34
C TYR A 57 -6.61 10.67 14.54
N ARG A 58 -7.03 10.40 13.30
CA ARG A 58 -7.72 11.42 12.49
C ARG A 58 -9.08 11.80 13.05
N ASP A 59 -9.81 10.83 13.60
CA ASP A 59 -11.13 11.08 14.19
C ASP A 59 -10.99 11.87 15.51
N GLN A 60 -10.06 11.50 16.38
CA GLN A 60 -9.75 12.27 17.60
C GLN A 60 -9.25 13.69 17.27
N ALA A 61 -8.44 13.85 16.23
CA ALA A 61 -7.98 15.16 15.78
C ALA A 61 -9.16 16.04 15.30
N ARG A 62 -10.13 15.46 14.58
CA ARG A 62 -11.35 16.17 14.18
C ARG A 62 -12.20 16.57 15.38
N GLU A 63 -12.38 15.66 16.34
CA GLU A 63 -13.10 15.94 17.61
C GLU A 63 -12.42 17.06 18.41
N ALA A 64 -11.09 17.13 18.36
CA ALA A 64 -10.31 18.21 18.97
C ALA A 64 -10.34 19.55 18.18
N GLY A 65 -11.07 19.61 17.06
CA GLY A 65 -11.24 20.84 16.27
C GLY A 65 -10.24 21.03 15.14
N ILE A 66 -9.44 20.03 14.78
CA ILE A 66 -8.57 20.08 13.59
C ILE A 66 -9.42 19.81 12.35
N THR A 67 -9.70 20.86 11.58
CA THR A 67 -10.62 20.81 10.43
C THR A 67 -9.93 20.83 9.07
N LYS A 68 -8.64 21.20 9.02
CA LYS A 68 -7.90 21.25 7.76
C LYS A 68 -7.59 19.85 7.27
N ASP A 69 -8.12 19.48 6.12
CA ASP A 69 -7.90 18.15 5.51
C ASP A 69 -6.42 17.82 5.32
N ASN A 70 -5.60 18.81 4.94
CA ASN A 70 -4.17 18.60 4.77
C ASN A 70 -3.48 18.18 6.07
N ASP A 71 -3.83 18.76 7.22
CA ASP A 71 -3.27 18.41 8.52
C ASP A 71 -3.69 17.00 8.93
N LEU A 72 -4.96 16.64 8.71
CA LEU A 72 -5.47 15.29 8.92
C LEU A 72 -4.80 14.26 8.01
N HIS A 73 -4.48 14.64 6.78
CA HIS A 73 -3.73 13.77 5.86
C HIS A 73 -2.28 13.55 6.33
N TRP A 74 -1.60 14.60 6.85
CA TRP A 74 -0.26 14.46 7.42
C TRP A 74 -0.25 13.54 8.64
N ILE A 75 -1.22 13.64 9.54
CA ILE A 75 -1.41 12.70 10.65
C ILE A 75 -1.49 11.27 10.11
N GLY A 76 -2.31 11.04 9.07
CA GLY A 76 -2.44 9.73 8.45
C GLY A 76 -1.14 9.21 7.82
N THR A 77 -0.42 10.06 7.11
CA THR A 77 0.87 9.72 6.49
C THR A 77 1.91 9.34 7.54
N THR A 78 1.96 10.08 8.67
CA THR A 78 2.88 9.78 9.78
C THR A 78 2.60 8.40 10.39
N VAL A 79 1.34 7.99 10.51
CA VAL A 79 0.99 6.63 10.95
C VAL A 79 1.46 5.57 9.94
N ASN A 80 1.35 5.84 8.63
CA ASN A 80 1.88 4.92 7.63
C ASN A 80 3.40 4.75 7.76
N VAL A 81 4.13 5.85 8.02
CA VAL A 81 5.58 5.85 8.26
C VAL A 81 5.92 5.07 9.52
N LEU A 82 5.16 5.23 10.61
CA LEU A 82 5.31 4.43 11.83
C LEU A 82 5.16 2.93 11.53
N HIS A 83 4.13 2.55 10.78
CA HIS A 83 3.93 1.15 10.37
C HIS A 83 5.08 0.63 9.50
N ALA A 84 5.61 1.44 8.60
CA ALA A 84 6.79 1.07 7.80
C ALA A 84 8.03 0.83 8.68
N GLN A 85 8.26 1.65 9.71
CA GLN A 85 9.35 1.45 10.66
C GLN A 85 9.16 0.18 11.50
N ILE A 86 7.95 -0.09 11.99
CA ILE A 86 7.65 -1.32 12.72
C ILE A 86 7.89 -2.54 11.84
N PHE A 87 7.39 -2.49 10.59
CA PHE A 87 7.57 -3.55 9.60
C PHE A 87 9.05 -3.79 9.32
N ARG A 88 9.82 -2.73 9.01
CA ARG A 88 11.26 -2.79 8.80
C ARG A 88 11.98 -3.41 10.01
N ALA A 89 11.64 -2.99 11.23
CA ALA A 89 12.24 -3.50 12.46
C ALA A 89 11.95 -5.00 12.66
N PHE A 90 10.71 -5.45 12.38
CA PHE A 90 10.34 -6.87 12.46
C PHE A 90 11.10 -7.73 11.46
N PHE A 91 11.40 -7.20 10.27
CA PHE A 91 12.16 -7.86 9.22
C PHE A 91 13.63 -7.42 9.16
N SER A 92 14.22 -6.90 10.22
CA SER A 92 15.54 -6.24 10.24
C SER A 92 16.68 -7.07 9.62
N GLU A 93 16.62 -8.39 9.73
CA GLU A 93 17.56 -9.32 9.12
C GLU A 93 17.55 -9.25 7.57
N PHE A 94 16.36 -9.05 6.98
CA PHE A 94 16.10 -9.07 5.54
C PHE A 94 15.81 -7.69 4.96
N ALA A 95 15.58 -6.69 5.79
CA ALA A 95 15.20 -5.34 5.38
C ALA A 95 16.40 -4.38 5.38
N ASP A 96 16.38 -3.45 4.41
CA ASP A 96 17.30 -2.31 4.43
C ASP A 96 17.16 -1.55 5.75
N GLU A 97 18.23 -0.89 6.20
CA GLU A 97 18.22 -0.15 7.46
C GLU A 97 17.30 1.06 7.42
N GLU A 98 17.23 1.71 6.26
CA GLU A 98 16.35 2.87 6.05
C GLU A 98 15.09 2.48 5.29
N ILE A 99 13.97 3.05 5.70
CA ILE A 99 12.73 3.00 4.91
C ILE A 99 12.82 3.95 3.72
N ILE A 100 11.90 3.83 2.77
CA ILE A 100 11.72 4.81 1.69
C ILE A 100 11.34 6.14 2.33
N LYS A 101 12.16 7.17 2.12
CA LYS A 101 11.93 8.52 2.63
C LYS A 101 10.86 9.24 1.79
N PHE A 102 10.28 10.27 2.38
CA PHE A 102 9.27 11.08 1.69
C PHE A 102 9.77 11.62 0.34
N GLU A 103 11.01 12.10 0.29
CA GLU A 103 11.64 12.67 -0.90
C GLU A 103 11.80 11.63 -2.00
N ASP A 104 12.09 10.38 -1.66
CA ASP A 104 12.36 9.30 -2.62
C ASP A 104 11.18 9.05 -3.57
N TYR A 105 9.95 9.35 -3.12
CA TYR A 105 8.78 9.20 -3.98
C TYR A 105 8.72 10.23 -5.10
N TYR A 106 9.36 11.41 -4.95
CA TYR A 106 9.18 12.57 -5.84
C TYR A 106 10.45 13.04 -6.53
N GLN A 107 11.62 12.82 -5.93
CA GLN A 107 12.90 13.16 -6.57
C GLN A 107 13.13 12.30 -7.80
N GLU A 108 13.91 12.76 -8.75
CA GLU A 108 14.35 11.97 -9.89
C GLU A 108 15.31 10.86 -9.45
N GLY A 109 15.37 9.79 -10.25
CA GLY A 109 16.27 8.67 -10.03
C GLY A 109 15.62 7.42 -9.46
N PRO A 110 16.37 6.32 -9.40
CA PRO A 110 15.89 5.01 -8.96
C PRO A 110 15.75 4.95 -7.42
N ILE A 111 14.84 4.12 -6.95
CA ILE A 111 14.80 3.66 -5.56
C ILE A 111 15.49 2.30 -5.50
N ASN A 112 16.68 2.27 -4.90
CA ASN A 112 17.47 1.05 -4.78
C ASN A 112 17.08 0.25 -3.54
N ILE A 113 17.34 -1.06 -3.60
CA ILE A 113 17.14 -1.99 -2.51
C ILE A 113 18.40 -2.86 -2.36
N GLU A 114 18.97 -2.87 -1.18
CA GLU A 114 20.22 -3.60 -0.89
C GLU A 114 19.90 -5.03 -0.45
N LYS A 115 19.08 -5.21 0.57
CA LYS A 115 18.62 -6.50 1.08
C LYS A 115 17.44 -7.05 0.28
N SER A 116 16.63 -7.90 0.88
CA SER A 116 15.44 -8.50 0.26
C SER A 116 14.18 -7.65 0.40
N ILE A 117 14.15 -6.74 1.38
CA ILE A 117 12.99 -5.88 1.69
C ILE A 117 13.40 -4.42 1.80
N LYS A 118 12.59 -3.53 1.22
CA LYS A 118 12.57 -2.10 1.56
C LYS A 118 11.14 -1.67 1.87
N ALA A 119 10.93 -1.06 3.03
CA ALA A 119 9.61 -0.62 3.47
C ALA A 119 9.41 0.88 3.23
N GLY A 120 8.17 1.32 3.04
CA GLY A 120 7.80 2.74 2.93
C GLY A 120 6.40 3.00 3.47
N GLY A 121 6.16 4.19 3.98
CA GLY A 121 4.91 4.63 4.58
C GLY A 121 4.07 5.56 3.69
N GLY A 122 4.43 5.72 2.43
CA GLY A 122 3.75 6.64 1.52
C GLY A 122 4.36 8.04 1.48
N GLY A 123 3.96 8.78 0.46
CA GLY A 123 4.47 10.11 0.12
C GLY A 123 3.55 11.25 0.58
N ARG A 124 3.24 12.19 -0.33
CA ARG A 124 2.46 13.40 -0.02
C ARG A 124 1.03 13.09 0.41
N PRO A 125 0.45 13.94 1.28
CA PRO A 125 -0.98 13.94 1.54
C PRO A 125 -1.82 14.11 0.26
N GLY A 126 -3.07 13.62 0.30
CA GLY A 126 -4.06 13.87 -0.75
C GLY A 126 -4.20 12.77 -1.81
N HIS A 127 -3.41 11.70 -1.75
CA HIS A 127 -3.59 10.53 -2.61
C HIS A 127 -3.52 9.21 -1.82
N SER A 128 -3.89 8.10 -2.46
CA SER A 128 -3.83 6.78 -1.85
C SER A 128 -2.42 6.19 -1.89
N GLY A 129 -2.12 5.28 -0.97
CA GLY A 129 -0.87 4.51 -1.00
C GLY A 129 -0.73 3.60 -2.24
N ASP A 130 -1.79 3.42 -3.02
CA ASP A 130 -1.72 2.73 -4.32
C ASP A 130 -0.92 3.56 -5.32
N VAL A 131 -1.07 4.90 -5.31
CA VAL A 131 -0.25 5.83 -6.13
C VAL A 131 1.22 5.74 -5.75
N ASP A 132 1.52 5.67 -4.44
CA ASP A 132 2.90 5.52 -3.97
C ASP A 132 3.50 4.17 -4.39
N ALA A 133 2.72 3.09 -4.34
CA ALA A 133 3.15 1.79 -4.82
C ALA A 133 3.50 1.82 -6.32
N VAL A 134 2.70 2.51 -7.13
CA VAL A 134 2.98 2.71 -8.57
C VAL A 134 4.29 3.49 -8.76
N ARG A 135 4.48 4.60 -8.04
CA ARG A 135 5.72 5.40 -8.13
C ARG A 135 6.95 4.57 -7.78
N VAL A 136 6.89 3.81 -6.69
CA VAL A 136 7.98 2.92 -6.28
C VAL A 136 8.23 1.86 -7.35
N ALA A 137 7.19 1.27 -7.94
CA ALA A 137 7.34 0.27 -8.98
C ALA A 137 8.03 0.81 -10.23
N LEU A 138 7.65 2.02 -10.67
CA LEU A 138 8.31 2.69 -11.80
C LEU A 138 9.78 2.99 -11.50
N LYS A 139 10.08 3.49 -10.31
CA LYS A 139 11.43 3.90 -9.90
C LYS A 139 12.35 2.72 -9.56
N SER A 140 11.81 1.60 -9.15
CA SER A 140 12.56 0.36 -8.88
C SER A 140 12.59 -0.60 -10.07
N ASN A 141 11.96 -0.24 -11.20
CA ASN A 141 11.77 -1.11 -12.36
C ASN A 141 11.16 -2.48 -11.97
N ALA A 142 10.15 -2.46 -11.11
CA ALA A 142 9.53 -3.66 -10.57
C ALA A 142 8.83 -4.48 -11.66
N ASP A 143 8.87 -5.80 -11.50
CA ASP A 143 8.17 -6.74 -12.38
C ASP A 143 6.67 -6.75 -12.12
N TYR A 144 6.27 -6.58 -10.85
CA TYR A 144 4.87 -6.70 -10.40
C TYR A 144 4.53 -5.71 -9.30
N ILE A 145 3.24 -5.34 -9.23
CA ILE A 145 2.64 -4.77 -8.02
C ILE A 145 1.58 -5.75 -7.51
N LEU A 146 1.63 -6.00 -6.20
CA LEU A 146 0.60 -6.72 -5.47
C LEU A 146 -0.10 -5.74 -4.53
N SER A 147 -1.42 -5.65 -4.58
CA SER A 147 -2.21 -4.89 -3.62
C SER A 147 -2.92 -5.86 -2.68
N LEU A 148 -2.42 -5.96 -1.44
CA LEU A 148 -2.99 -6.81 -0.40
C LEU A 148 -3.98 -5.97 0.43
N LYS A 149 -5.24 -6.37 0.42
CA LYS A 149 -6.34 -5.69 1.14
C LYS A 149 -7.24 -6.74 1.81
N ASN A 150 -8.08 -6.29 2.73
CA ASN A 150 -9.05 -7.15 3.41
C ASN A 150 -10.35 -7.30 2.59
N ILE A 151 -10.19 -7.70 1.32
CA ILE A 151 -11.25 -8.04 0.37
C ILE A 151 -10.67 -8.97 -0.69
N ASP A 152 -11.42 -9.97 -1.11
CA ASP A 152 -10.91 -11.05 -1.94
C ASP A 152 -10.75 -10.66 -3.41
N TYR A 153 -11.60 -9.77 -3.93
CA TYR A 153 -11.63 -9.41 -5.36
C TYR A 153 -11.86 -7.92 -5.59
N ILE A 154 -11.63 -7.46 -6.83
CA ILE A 154 -12.28 -6.27 -7.36
C ILE A 154 -13.70 -6.67 -7.70
N TYR A 155 -14.67 -5.82 -7.38
CA TYR A 155 -16.08 -6.06 -7.67
C TYR A 155 -16.60 -5.00 -8.63
N THR A 156 -17.70 -5.33 -9.32
CA THR A 156 -18.42 -4.39 -10.21
C THR A 156 -19.00 -3.19 -9.46
N ALA A 157 -19.25 -3.33 -8.15
CA ALA A 157 -19.65 -2.29 -7.22
C ALA A 157 -19.23 -2.69 -5.80
N ASP A 158 -19.39 -1.81 -4.79
CA ASP A 158 -19.08 -2.19 -3.39
C ASP A 158 -20.12 -3.21 -2.86
N PRO A 159 -19.71 -4.47 -2.58
CA PRO A 159 -20.64 -5.52 -2.16
C PRO A 159 -21.31 -5.26 -0.80
N LYS A 160 -20.84 -4.28 -0.02
CA LYS A 160 -21.51 -3.87 1.23
C LYS A 160 -22.79 -3.09 0.97
N PHE A 161 -22.87 -2.38 -0.14
CA PHE A 161 -24.02 -1.56 -0.52
C PHE A 161 -24.80 -2.18 -1.69
N PHE A 162 -24.16 -3.04 -2.48
CA PHE A 162 -24.71 -3.67 -3.68
C PHE A 162 -24.49 -5.19 -3.59
N PRO A 163 -25.42 -5.93 -2.95
CA PRO A 163 -25.30 -7.40 -2.77
C PRO A 163 -25.15 -8.18 -4.10
N GLU A 164 -25.62 -7.60 -5.20
CA GLU A 164 -25.50 -8.15 -6.55
C GLU A 164 -24.12 -7.93 -7.20
N ALA A 165 -23.22 -7.22 -6.54
CA ALA A 165 -21.88 -6.96 -7.04
C ALA A 165 -21.12 -8.27 -7.29
N THR A 166 -20.59 -8.44 -8.49
CA THR A 166 -19.86 -9.65 -8.89
C THR A 166 -18.36 -9.44 -8.89
N PRO A 167 -17.57 -10.45 -8.49
CA PRO A 167 -16.12 -10.37 -8.52
C PRO A 167 -15.59 -10.32 -9.95
N ILE A 168 -14.57 -9.52 -10.18
CA ILE A 168 -13.88 -9.35 -11.44
C ILE A 168 -12.51 -9.98 -11.35
N ASN A 169 -12.24 -10.99 -12.16
CA ASN A 169 -11.00 -11.76 -12.11
C ASN A 169 -9.86 -11.11 -12.92
N GLN A 170 -10.19 -10.35 -13.94
CA GLN A 170 -9.22 -9.71 -14.83
C GLN A 170 -9.78 -8.40 -15.38
N LEU A 171 -8.95 -7.38 -15.40
CA LEU A 171 -9.22 -6.06 -15.97
C LEU A 171 -7.97 -5.55 -16.68
N ASN A 172 -8.16 -4.85 -17.78
CA ASN A 172 -7.15 -3.94 -18.29
C ASN A 172 -7.27 -2.56 -17.60
N TRP A 173 -6.33 -1.65 -17.90
CA TRP A 173 -6.31 -0.34 -17.26
C TRP A 173 -7.50 0.55 -17.62
N ASP A 174 -7.98 0.48 -18.84
CA ASP A 174 -9.12 1.29 -19.31
C ASP A 174 -10.40 0.84 -18.60
N GLU A 175 -10.66 -0.47 -18.56
CA GLU A 175 -11.77 -1.06 -17.80
C GLU A 175 -11.72 -0.73 -16.32
N TYR A 176 -10.51 -0.77 -15.73
CA TYR A 176 -10.34 -0.38 -14.32
C TYR A 176 -10.65 1.10 -14.11
N MET A 177 -10.20 1.98 -15.00
CA MET A 177 -10.49 3.42 -14.94
C MET A 177 -11.98 3.72 -15.09
N GLU A 178 -12.70 2.97 -15.89
CA GLU A 178 -14.17 3.07 -16.02
C GLU A 178 -14.86 2.75 -14.68
N ILE A 179 -14.44 1.68 -13.99
CA ILE A 179 -15.03 1.27 -12.70
C ILE A 179 -14.77 2.30 -11.60
N ILE A 180 -13.53 2.80 -11.49
CA ILE A 180 -13.18 3.77 -10.44
C ILE A 180 -13.62 5.20 -10.76
N GLY A 181 -13.99 5.46 -12.02
CA GLY A 181 -14.35 6.79 -12.51
C GLY A 181 -13.15 7.75 -12.57
N ASN A 182 -13.43 9.02 -12.81
CA ASN A 182 -12.37 10.03 -12.93
C ASN A 182 -11.64 10.22 -11.58
N PRO A 183 -10.32 9.96 -11.51
CA PRO A 183 -9.53 10.01 -10.27
C PRO A 183 -9.60 11.35 -9.53
N SER A 184 -9.88 12.45 -10.24
CA SER A 184 -10.00 13.78 -9.65
C SER A 184 -11.24 13.97 -8.78
N LYS A 185 -12.22 13.06 -8.83
CA LYS A 185 -13.48 13.14 -8.07
C LYS A 185 -13.61 12.10 -6.95
N HIS A 186 -12.73 11.11 -6.84
CA HIS A 186 -12.97 9.92 -6.02
C HIS A 186 -12.04 9.72 -4.82
N LEU A 187 -11.71 10.76 -4.10
CA LEU A 187 -11.06 10.65 -2.79
C LEU A 187 -11.92 9.94 -1.71
N ARG A 188 -13.15 9.53 -2.00
CA ARG A 188 -14.09 8.96 -1.02
C ARG A 188 -14.64 7.57 -1.34
N VAL A 189 -14.40 7.00 -2.50
CA VAL A 189 -14.86 5.64 -2.77
C VAL A 189 -13.73 4.66 -2.47
N GLY A 190 -13.87 3.94 -1.37
CA GLY A 190 -12.97 2.86 -0.99
C GLY A 190 -13.09 1.69 -1.97
N ILE A 191 -12.59 1.83 -3.19
CA ILE A 191 -12.46 0.70 -4.09
C ILE A 191 -11.28 -0.11 -3.65
N SER A 192 -11.57 -1.29 -3.19
CA SER A 192 -10.62 -2.26 -2.69
C SER A 192 -10.09 -3.08 -3.84
N LEU A 193 -8.82 -2.90 -4.18
CA LEU A 193 -8.09 -3.77 -5.09
C LEU A 193 -7.68 -5.04 -4.35
N SER A 194 -8.22 -6.16 -4.75
CA SER A 194 -7.71 -7.46 -4.36
C SER A 194 -6.71 -7.98 -5.40
N ILE A 195 -5.82 -8.78 -4.92
CA ILE A 195 -4.64 -9.35 -5.58
C ILE A 195 -4.92 -9.73 -7.04
N GLN A 196 -4.25 -9.06 -7.97
CA GLN A 196 -3.93 -9.65 -9.26
C GLN A 196 -2.55 -9.21 -9.71
N LEU A 197 -1.82 -10.16 -10.28
CA LEU A 197 -0.55 -9.96 -10.94
C LEU A 197 -0.77 -9.02 -12.14
N LEU A 198 -0.43 -7.74 -11.98
CA LEU A 198 -0.51 -6.78 -13.07
C LEU A 198 0.71 -6.98 -13.97
N GLN A 199 0.46 -7.47 -15.18
CA GLN A 199 1.47 -7.55 -16.24
C GLN A 199 1.83 -6.13 -16.71
N LYS A 200 3.10 -5.95 -17.08
CA LYS A 200 3.79 -4.76 -17.58
C LYS A 200 2.95 -3.47 -17.82
N TRP A 201 3.37 -2.41 -17.14
CA TRP A 201 2.83 -1.06 -17.13
C TRP A 201 2.83 -0.35 -18.48
N PRO A 202 1.85 0.53 -18.76
CA PRO A 202 2.03 1.60 -19.73
C PRO A 202 3.04 2.63 -19.19
N LYS A 203 4.02 2.99 -20.00
CA LYS A 203 5.16 3.86 -19.65
C LYS A 203 4.83 5.35 -19.42
N ARG A 204 3.56 5.75 -19.26
CA ARG A 204 3.16 7.15 -19.10
C ARG A 204 2.05 7.28 -18.07
N ILE A 205 2.39 7.83 -16.91
CA ILE A 205 1.46 8.59 -16.06
C ILE A 205 2.01 10.01 -16.06
N ASN A 206 1.34 10.91 -16.77
CA ASN A 206 1.59 12.36 -16.71
C ASN A 206 1.07 12.90 -15.39
#